data_cceb1e7a9eccc27c31cdf05e6c408619
#
_entry.id   cceb1e7a9eccc27c31cdf05e6c408619
#
_cell.length_a   1.000
_cell.length_b   1.000
_cell.length_c   1.000
_cell.angle_alpha   90.00
_cell.angle_beta   90.00
_cell.angle_gamma   90.00
#
_symmetry.space_group_name_H-M   'P 1'
#
loop_
_entity.id
_entity.type
_entity.pdbx_description
1 polymer ?
#
loop_
_entity_poly.entity_id
_entity_poly.type
_entity_poly.pdbx_seq_one_letter_code
_entity_poly.pdbx_strand_id
1 'polypeptide(L)'
;MAFDFKKEYKEYYMPKSKPQIVDIPKANYIAVRGMGNPNEENGAYQQAIGVLYAVAYTLKMSYKTDYKIEGFFEYVVPPLEGFWWQDDVDGVDYTDKSTFNWISVIRLPDFVSKENFDWAVETASKKKKIDCSLAEFLTIDEGLCVQIMHLGSFDDEPKTVALMDEYIEQNGYVNDINERRLHHEIYMSDARKVAPEKWRTVIRHPIKKAWKIIDQALCDIPEDGEMLALKMKRISVNFLIREKWLKKYTKTELK
;
A
#
# COMPACT_ATOMS: atom_id res chain seq x y z
N MET A 1 28.15 3.58 -4.47
CA MET A 1 26.99 4.47 -4.13
C MET A 1 25.97 3.57 -3.43
N ALA A 2 25.39 3.99 -2.30
CA ALA A 2 24.40 3.17 -1.60
C ALA A 2 23.15 2.98 -2.46
N PHE A 3 22.55 1.80 -2.43
CA PHE A 3 21.32 1.47 -3.12
C PHE A 3 20.17 2.33 -2.56
N ASP A 4 19.42 3.01 -3.43
CA ASP A 4 18.30 3.87 -3.02
C ASP A 4 17.01 3.36 -3.67
N PHE A 5 16.15 2.76 -2.88
CA PHE A 5 14.88 2.18 -3.32
C PHE A 5 14.03 3.16 -4.16
N LYS A 6 14.04 4.44 -3.80
CA LYS A 6 13.29 5.46 -4.56
C LYS A 6 13.85 5.70 -5.96
N LYS A 7 15.15 5.46 -6.16
CA LYS A 7 15.82 5.64 -7.45
C LYS A 7 15.76 4.38 -8.31
N GLU A 8 15.91 3.22 -7.67
CA GLU A 8 15.93 1.92 -8.36
C GLU A 8 14.52 1.47 -8.74
N TYR A 9 13.55 1.69 -7.86
CA TYR A 9 12.14 1.33 -8.07
C TYR A 9 11.25 2.57 -8.29
N LYS A 10 11.63 3.41 -9.26
CA LYS A 10 10.91 4.67 -9.56
C LYS A 10 9.44 4.46 -9.88
N GLU A 11 9.11 3.35 -10.50
CA GLU A 11 7.73 3.00 -10.83
C GLU A 11 6.85 2.85 -9.60
N TYR A 12 7.43 2.43 -8.45
CA TYR A 12 6.68 2.23 -7.20
C TYR A 12 6.72 3.44 -6.27
N TYR A 13 7.84 4.19 -6.28
CA TYR A 13 8.07 5.29 -5.33
C TYR A 13 7.93 6.68 -5.93
N MET A 14 8.00 6.81 -7.26
CA MET A 14 8.00 8.12 -7.94
C MET A 14 6.99 8.17 -9.09
N PRO A 15 5.73 7.74 -8.88
CA PRO A 15 4.70 7.88 -9.89
C PRO A 15 4.48 9.36 -10.25
N LYS A 16 3.83 9.60 -11.37
CA LYS A 16 3.39 10.93 -11.76
C LYS A 16 2.16 11.36 -10.98
N SER A 17 1.80 12.66 -11.04
CA SER A 17 0.53 13.17 -10.51
C SER A 17 -0.66 12.87 -11.45
N LYS A 18 -0.63 11.67 -12.06
CA LYS A 18 -1.73 11.10 -12.85
C LYS A 18 -1.83 9.63 -12.46
N PRO A 19 -3.05 9.09 -12.30
CA PRO A 19 -3.22 7.70 -11.94
C PRO A 19 -2.54 6.76 -12.94
N GLN A 20 -1.96 5.68 -12.45
CA GLN A 20 -1.39 4.61 -13.26
C GLN A 20 -1.64 3.26 -12.60
N ILE A 21 -1.90 2.25 -13.42
CA ILE A 21 -2.00 0.86 -12.97
C ILE A 21 -0.59 0.29 -12.86
N VAL A 22 -0.33 -0.44 -11.79
CA VAL A 22 0.96 -1.06 -11.49
C VAL A 22 0.75 -2.41 -10.81
N ASP A 23 1.67 -3.34 -11.03
CA ASP A 23 1.72 -4.62 -10.33
C ASP A 23 2.85 -4.57 -9.30
N ILE A 24 2.51 -4.63 -8.02
CA ILE A 24 3.46 -4.49 -6.91
C ILE A 24 3.91 -5.87 -6.47
N PRO A 25 5.19 -6.20 -6.59
CA PRO A 25 5.69 -7.48 -6.17
C PRO A 25 5.64 -7.64 -4.65
N LYS A 26 5.52 -8.89 -4.23
CA LYS A 26 5.64 -9.27 -2.83
C LYS A 26 6.94 -8.76 -2.23
N ALA A 27 6.86 -8.16 -1.04
CA ALA A 27 8.02 -7.62 -0.34
C ALA A 27 7.92 -7.82 1.18
N ASN A 28 9.07 -7.76 1.85
CA ASN A 28 9.16 -7.85 3.30
C ASN A 28 9.32 -6.47 3.93
N TYR A 29 8.75 -6.30 5.11
CA TYR A 29 8.70 -5.05 5.84
C TYR A 29 8.99 -5.26 7.33
N ILE A 30 9.54 -4.24 7.96
CA ILE A 30 9.37 -4.01 9.40
C ILE A 30 7.99 -3.39 9.55
N ALA A 31 7.13 -3.92 10.40
CA ALA A 31 5.80 -3.40 10.63
C ALA A 31 5.53 -3.16 12.12
N VAL A 32 4.71 -2.17 12.43
CA VAL A 32 4.10 -1.95 13.74
C VAL A 32 2.63 -1.62 13.51
N ARG A 33 1.75 -2.30 14.23
CA ARG A 33 0.29 -2.09 14.17
C ARG A 33 -0.19 -1.23 15.32
N GLY A 34 -1.22 -0.46 15.08
CA GLY A 34 -1.86 0.31 16.12
C GLY A 34 -3.17 0.94 15.67
N MET A 35 -3.76 1.67 16.59
CA MET A 35 -4.99 2.43 16.40
C MET A 35 -4.85 3.79 17.07
N GLY A 36 -5.59 4.78 16.58
CA GLY A 36 -5.67 6.11 17.17
C GLY A 36 -5.20 7.22 16.26
N ASN A 37 -5.31 8.44 16.75
CA ASN A 37 -4.99 9.65 16.00
C ASN A 37 -3.48 9.76 15.72
N PRO A 38 -3.04 9.74 14.44
CA PRO A 38 -1.62 9.82 14.09
C PRO A 38 -0.98 11.16 14.45
N ASN A 39 -1.79 12.20 14.71
CA ASN A 39 -1.32 13.54 15.06
C ASN A 39 -1.17 13.73 16.59
N GLU A 40 -1.49 12.72 17.39
CA GLU A 40 -1.35 12.81 18.84
C GLU A 40 0.12 12.91 19.22
N GLU A 41 0.46 13.95 19.99
CA GLU A 41 1.82 14.17 20.45
C GLU A 41 2.21 13.07 21.45
N ASN A 42 3.35 12.42 21.21
CA ASN A 42 3.80 11.23 21.94
C ASN A 42 2.83 10.04 21.91
N GLY A 43 1.86 10.06 20.98
CA GLY A 43 0.88 9.00 20.78
C GLY A 43 1.49 7.70 20.21
N ALA A 44 0.63 6.68 20.12
CA ALA A 44 1.03 5.34 19.66
C ALA A 44 1.68 5.34 18.29
N TYR A 45 1.17 6.15 17.35
CA TYR A 45 1.71 6.25 15.99
C TYR A 45 3.14 6.78 15.99
N GLN A 46 3.42 7.83 16.76
CA GLN A 46 4.75 8.42 16.86
C GLN A 46 5.75 7.47 17.51
N GLN A 47 5.32 6.70 18.53
CA GLN A 47 6.12 5.65 19.15
C GLN A 47 6.43 4.52 18.17
N ALA A 48 5.45 4.09 17.37
CA ALA A 48 5.63 3.08 16.32
C ALA A 48 6.69 3.50 15.30
N ILE A 49 6.66 4.75 14.84
CA ILE A 49 7.70 5.31 13.95
C ILE A 49 9.09 5.21 14.59
N GLY A 50 9.20 5.51 15.89
CA GLY A 50 10.45 5.36 16.66
C GLY A 50 10.98 3.93 16.64
N VAL A 51 10.12 2.95 16.86
CA VAL A 51 10.45 1.50 16.80
C VAL A 51 10.90 1.11 15.39
N LEU A 52 10.15 1.48 14.35
CA LEU A 52 10.48 1.16 12.96
C LEU A 52 11.87 1.64 12.58
N TYR A 53 12.19 2.91 12.86
CA TYR A 53 13.50 3.46 12.54
C TYR A 53 14.61 2.87 13.42
N ALA A 54 14.35 2.53 14.69
CA ALA A 54 15.34 1.88 15.55
C ALA A 54 15.79 0.53 14.96
N VAL A 55 14.84 -0.30 14.51
CA VAL A 55 15.11 -1.59 13.87
C VAL A 55 15.76 -1.40 12.50
N ALA A 56 15.20 -0.53 11.64
CA ALA A 56 15.71 -0.29 10.29
C ALA A 56 17.17 0.18 10.29
N TYR A 57 17.51 1.13 11.17
CA TYR A 57 18.90 1.59 11.28
C TYR A 57 19.82 0.57 11.94
N THR A 58 19.32 -0.32 12.79
CA THR A 58 20.12 -1.42 13.35
C THR A 58 20.51 -2.40 12.24
N LEU A 59 19.57 -2.79 11.37
CA LEU A 59 19.84 -3.60 10.19
C LEU A 59 20.82 -2.89 9.25
N LYS A 60 20.54 -1.65 8.89
CA LYS A 60 21.39 -0.86 7.99
C LYS A 60 22.83 -0.76 8.49
N MET A 61 23.04 -0.63 9.78
CA MET A 61 24.36 -0.44 10.39
C MET A 61 25.01 -1.74 10.85
N SER A 62 24.43 -2.90 10.57
CA SER A 62 24.97 -4.22 10.96
C SER A 62 26.42 -4.43 10.48
N TYR A 63 26.76 -3.93 9.30
CA TYR A 63 28.10 -4.05 8.74
C TYR A 63 29.21 -3.42 9.59
N LYS A 64 28.87 -2.51 10.51
CA LYS A 64 29.78 -1.89 11.49
C LYS A 64 29.90 -2.69 12.79
N THR A 65 29.23 -3.80 12.91
CA THR A 65 29.22 -4.69 14.08
C THR A 65 29.85 -6.03 13.73
N ASP A 66 29.98 -6.93 14.72
CA ASP A 66 30.42 -8.30 14.48
C ASP A 66 29.37 -9.16 13.80
N TYR A 67 28.10 -8.75 13.85
CA TYR A 67 27.00 -9.43 13.17
C TYR A 67 27.00 -9.09 11.67
N LYS A 68 27.24 -10.10 10.84
CA LYS A 68 27.29 -9.95 9.38
C LYS A 68 26.06 -10.58 8.76
N ILE A 69 25.35 -9.80 7.93
CA ILE A 69 24.21 -10.29 7.16
C ILE A 69 24.72 -10.75 5.80
N GLU A 70 24.42 -11.96 5.42
CA GLU A 70 24.77 -12.52 4.12
C GLU A 70 24.10 -11.72 2.99
N GLY A 71 24.80 -11.46 1.90
CA GLY A 71 24.28 -10.68 0.77
C GLY A 71 24.11 -9.18 1.04
N PHE A 72 24.59 -8.68 2.20
CA PHE A 72 24.47 -7.27 2.55
C PHE A 72 25.10 -6.35 1.52
N PHE A 73 24.39 -5.32 1.16
CA PHE A 73 24.89 -4.16 0.43
C PHE A 73 24.46 -2.86 1.13
N GLU A 74 25.23 -1.80 0.96
CA GLU A 74 24.87 -0.50 1.53
C GLU A 74 23.61 0.08 0.83
N TYR A 75 22.62 0.48 1.62
CA TYR A 75 21.35 1.04 1.12
C TYR A 75 20.91 2.27 1.92
N VAL A 76 20.05 3.07 1.31
CA VAL A 76 19.31 4.13 2.00
C VAL A 76 18.06 3.48 2.60
N VAL A 77 17.78 3.75 3.89
CA VAL A 77 16.53 3.27 4.51
C VAL A 77 15.36 3.77 3.68
N PRO A 78 14.47 2.87 3.23
CA PRO A 78 13.30 3.25 2.45
C PRO A 78 12.39 4.24 3.17
N PRO A 79 11.47 4.89 2.47
CA PRO A 79 10.48 5.76 3.09
C PRO A 79 9.68 5.04 4.16
N LEU A 80 9.10 5.80 5.09
CA LEU A 80 8.01 5.35 5.91
C LEU A 80 6.78 5.17 5.01
N GLU A 81 6.05 4.08 5.23
CA GLU A 81 4.81 3.75 4.53
C GLU A 81 3.74 3.42 5.57
N GLY A 82 2.46 3.58 5.24
CA GLY A 82 1.35 3.29 6.13
C GLY A 82 0.17 2.66 5.39
N PHE A 83 -0.38 1.61 5.97
CA PHE A 83 -1.66 1.03 5.57
C PHE A 83 -2.73 1.49 6.54
N TRP A 84 -3.87 1.98 6.02
CA TRP A 84 -4.88 2.66 6.80
C TRP A 84 -6.27 2.10 6.55
N TRP A 85 -7.07 2.05 7.61
CA TRP A 85 -8.50 1.73 7.53
C TRP A 85 -9.23 2.23 8.78
N GLN A 86 -10.53 2.27 8.71
CA GLN A 86 -11.44 2.49 9.82
C GLN A 86 -12.49 1.39 9.80
N ASP A 87 -12.82 0.84 10.94
CA ASP A 87 -13.85 -0.19 11.04
C ASP A 87 -15.23 0.45 10.86
N ASP A 88 -16.14 -0.25 10.17
CA ASP A 88 -17.54 0.18 9.93
C ASP A 88 -17.69 1.53 9.17
N VAL A 89 -16.65 1.99 8.47
CA VAL A 89 -16.66 3.21 7.65
C VAL A 89 -16.48 2.85 6.18
N ASP A 90 -17.41 3.31 5.33
CA ASP A 90 -17.23 3.25 3.88
C ASP A 90 -16.36 4.44 3.42
N GLY A 91 -15.13 4.16 3.03
CA GLY A 91 -14.13 5.17 2.71
C GLY A 91 -13.32 5.59 3.94
N VAL A 92 -13.19 6.90 4.18
CA VAL A 92 -12.42 7.49 5.28
C VAL A 92 -13.19 8.62 5.93
N ASP A 93 -13.38 8.55 7.24
CA ASP A 93 -13.91 9.65 8.05
C ASP A 93 -12.74 10.46 8.66
N TYR A 94 -12.45 11.60 8.06
CA TYR A 94 -11.41 12.52 8.53
C TYR A 94 -11.83 13.35 9.76
N THR A 95 -13.10 13.30 10.17
CA THR A 95 -13.62 14.07 11.31
C THR A 95 -13.25 13.45 12.65
N ASP A 96 -13.10 12.12 12.70
CA ASP A 96 -12.66 11.40 13.89
C ASP A 96 -11.40 10.54 13.58
N LYS A 97 -10.24 11.17 13.71
CA LYS A 97 -8.94 10.49 13.50
C LYS A 97 -8.58 9.51 14.64
N SER A 98 -9.33 9.47 15.73
CA SER A 98 -9.08 8.52 16.84
C SER A 98 -9.46 7.08 16.48
N THR A 99 -10.30 6.90 15.47
CA THR A 99 -10.78 5.61 14.98
C THR A 99 -9.90 4.99 13.89
N PHE A 100 -8.85 5.68 13.47
CA PHE A 100 -7.92 5.11 12.48
C PHE A 100 -7.21 3.89 13.03
N ASN A 101 -7.30 2.79 12.29
CA ASN A 101 -6.40 1.65 12.40
C ASN A 101 -5.26 1.81 11.40
N TRP A 102 -4.06 1.40 11.77
CA TRP A 102 -2.89 1.53 10.91
C TRP A 102 -1.88 0.41 11.08
N ILE A 103 -1.16 0.14 10.00
CA ILE A 103 0.07 -0.65 9.99
C ILE A 103 1.15 0.26 9.40
N SER A 104 2.02 0.80 10.23
CA SER A 104 3.17 1.56 9.77
C SER A 104 4.30 0.62 9.41
N VAL A 105 4.95 0.85 8.26
CA VAL A 105 5.96 -0.07 7.76
C VAL A 105 7.18 0.66 7.17
N ILE A 106 8.31 -0.04 7.15
CA ILE A 106 9.49 0.31 6.36
C ILE A 106 9.90 -0.94 5.58
N ARG A 107 10.01 -0.83 4.26
CA ARG A 107 10.44 -1.94 3.39
C ARG A 107 11.83 -2.43 3.77
N LEU A 108 12.00 -3.75 3.76
CA LEU A 108 13.28 -4.41 3.96
C LEU A 108 13.94 -4.75 2.62
N PRO A 109 15.28 -4.66 2.51
CA PRO A 109 16.01 -5.29 1.41
C PRO A 109 15.80 -6.80 1.40
N ASP A 110 15.82 -7.40 0.22
CA ASP A 110 15.53 -8.83 0.02
C ASP A 110 16.53 -9.76 0.73
N PHE A 111 17.73 -9.29 1.04
CA PHE A 111 18.72 -10.05 1.79
C PHE A 111 18.40 -10.18 3.29
N VAL A 112 17.44 -9.42 3.82
CA VAL A 112 17.09 -9.45 5.25
C VAL A 112 16.15 -10.62 5.52
N SER A 113 16.65 -11.62 6.22
CA SER A 113 15.85 -12.76 6.70
C SER A 113 15.09 -12.42 7.99
N LYS A 114 14.15 -13.30 8.37
CA LYS A 114 13.47 -13.20 9.67
C LYS A 114 14.46 -13.26 10.84
N GLU A 115 15.51 -14.07 10.75
CA GLU A 115 16.56 -14.17 11.76
C GLU A 115 17.34 -12.86 11.91
N ASN A 116 17.69 -12.22 10.79
CA ASN A 116 18.35 -10.91 10.81
C ASN A 116 17.46 -9.85 11.46
N PHE A 117 16.16 -9.90 11.16
CA PHE A 117 15.18 -9.03 11.77
C PHE A 117 15.10 -9.23 13.30
N ASP A 118 15.01 -10.48 13.78
CA ASP A 118 14.93 -10.79 15.21
C ASP A 118 16.17 -10.31 15.96
N TRP A 119 17.35 -10.52 15.39
CA TRP A 119 18.60 -9.95 15.92
C TRP A 119 18.54 -8.41 16.00
N ALA A 120 17.98 -7.76 14.99
CA ALA A 120 17.89 -6.30 14.95
C ALA A 120 16.93 -5.75 16.01
N VAL A 121 15.79 -6.41 16.22
CA VAL A 121 14.81 -6.06 17.26
C VAL A 121 15.45 -6.14 18.65
N GLU A 122 16.12 -7.26 18.97
CA GLU A 122 16.81 -7.44 20.25
C GLU A 122 17.93 -6.40 20.45
N THR A 123 18.72 -6.19 19.41
CA THR A 123 19.85 -5.25 19.45
C THR A 123 19.36 -3.80 19.57
N ALA A 124 18.31 -3.42 18.85
CA ALA A 124 17.73 -2.08 18.90
C ALA A 124 17.17 -1.79 20.30
N SER A 125 16.41 -2.75 20.87
CA SER A 125 15.85 -2.62 22.21
C SER A 125 16.92 -2.38 23.26
N LYS A 126 18.01 -3.15 23.22
CA LYS A 126 19.13 -3.01 24.16
C LYS A 126 19.87 -1.67 24.02
N LYS A 127 20.15 -1.26 22.78
CA LYS A 127 20.98 -0.05 22.51
C LYS A 127 20.20 1.25 22.66
N LYS A 128 18.94 1.28 22.26
CA LYS A 128 18.12 2.51 22.22
C LYS A 128 17.28 2.71 23.47
N LYS A 129 17.16 1.68 24.34
CA LYS A 129 16.24 1.67 25.49
C LYS A 129 14.77 1.92 25.07
N ILE A 130 14.41 1.44 23.87
CA ILE A 130 13.06 1.48 23.31
C ILE A 130 12.59 0.04 23.24
N ASP A 131 11.38 -0.23 23.70
CA ASP A 131 10.78 -1.54 23.53
C ASP A 131 10.41 -1.74 22.05
N CYS A 132 11.19 -2.57 21.34
CA CYS A 132 10.96 -2.91 19.94
C CYS A 132 10.14 -4.22 19.78
N SER A 133 9.59 -4.80 20.85
CA SER A 133 8.83 -6.04 20.80
C SER A 133 7.55 -5.97 19.96
N LEU A 134 7.03 -4.76 19.73
CA LEU A 134 5.89 -4.52 18.85
C LEU A 134 6.24 -4.61 17.35
N ALA A 135 7.53 -4.67 17.00
CA ALA A 135 7.93 -4.78 15.60
C ALA A 135 7.67 -6.21 15.07
N GLU A 136 7.06 -6.29 13.90
CA GLU A 136 6.75 -7.51 13.17
C GLU A 136 7.58 -7.60 11.88
N PHE A 137 7.99 -8.82 11.51
CA PHE A 137 8.46 -9.12 10.15
C PHE A 137 7.24 -9.46 9.30
N LEU A 138 6.82 -8.53 8.48
CA LEU A 138 5.58 -8.66 7.70
C LEU A 138 5.91 -8.80 6.21
N THR A 139 5.31 -9.81 5.58
CA THR A 139 5.35 -9.95 4.13
C THR A 139 4.04 -9.49 3.54
N ILE A 140 4.11 -8.54 2.60
CA ILE A 140 2.94 -7.96 1.92
C ILE A 140 3.02 -8.28 0.44
N ASP A 141 1.89 -8.72 -0.12
CA ASP A 141 1.66 -8.98 -1.54
C ASP A 141 0.50 -8.09 -1.99
N GLU A 142 0.81 -6.90 -2.50
CA GLU A 142 -0.22 -5.96 -2.95
C GLU A 142 -0.74 -6.32 -4.35
N GLY A 143 0.10 -6.91 -5.23
CA GLY A 143 -0.27 -7.27 -6.59
C GLY A 143 -0.78 -6.08 -7.40
N LEU A 144 -1.88 -6.26 -8.12
CA LEU A 144 -2.43 -5.26 -9.02
C LEU A 144 -3.05 -4.08 -8.27
N CYS A 145 -2.51 -2.88 -8.51
CA CYS A 145 -2.90 -1.64 -7.85
C CYS A 145 -3.07 -0.49 -8.85
N VAL A 146 -3.78 0.54 -8.45
CA VAL A 146 -3.69 1.89 -9.02
C VAL A 146 -2.90 2.77 -8.05
N GLN A 147 -2.08 3.67 -8.57
CA GLN A 147 -1.33 4.61 -7.75
C GLN A 147 -1.19 5.99 -8.40
N ILE A 148 -0.94 7.00 -7.57
CA ILE A 148 -0.73 8.39 -7.97
C ILE A 148 0.20 9.10 -7.00
N MET A 149 0.93 10.12 -7.44
CA MET A 149 1.60 11.06 -6.55
C MET A 149 0.61 12.14 -6.12
N HIS A 150 0.22 12.15 -4.86
CA HIS A 150 -0.49 13.24 -4.20
C HIS A 150 0.48 14.36 -3.85
N LEU A 151 0.06 15.61 -4.11
CA LEU A 151 0.79 16.83 -3.75
C LEU A 151 -0.11 17.68 -2.87
N GLY A 152 0.26 17.89 -1.63
CA GLY A 152 -0.54 18.66 -0.68
C GLY A 152 -0.67 18.00 0.68
N SER A 153 -1.55 18.55 1.51
CA SER A 153 -1.86 18.01 2.83
C SER A 153 -2.66 16.70 2.74
N PHE A 154 -2.59 15.86 3.76
CA PHE A 154 -3.39 14.64 3.84
C PHE A 154 -4.90 14.92 3.78
N ASP A 155 -5.35 16.07 4.30
CA ASP A 155 -6.77 16.46 4.27
C ASP A 155 -7.27 16.77 2.82
N ASP A 156 -6.35 16.94 1.84
CA ASP A 156 -6.67 17.12 0.42
C ASP A 156 -6.67 15.81 -0.38
N GLU A 157 -6.28 14.68 0.22
CA GLU A 157 -6.22 13.36 -0.44
C GLU A 157 -7.54 12.89 -1.06
N PRO A 158 -8.73 13.17 -0.50
CA PRO A 158 -9.99 12.76 -1.12
C PRO A 158 -10.14 13.18 -2.58
N LYS A 159 -9.61 14.35 -2.96
CA LYS A 159 -9.61 14.83 -4.35
C LYS A 159 -8.73 13.96 -5.25
N THR A 160 -7.61 13.49 -4.72
CA THR A 160 -6.66 12.64 -5.44
C THR A 160 -7.20 11.20 -5.56
N VAL A 161 -7.85 10.70 -4.52
CA VAL A 161 -8.53 9.39 -4.53
C VAL A 161 -9.65 9.38 -5.58
N ALA A 162 -10.47 10.44 -5.65
CA ALA A 162 -11.53 10.55 -6.67
C ALA A 162 -10.97 10.46 -8.10
N LEU A 163 -9.77 11.03 -8.37
CA LEU A 163 -9.12 10.87 -9.68
C LEU A 163 -8.68 9.42 -9.95
N MET A 164 -8.27 8.68 -8.92
CA MET A 164 -7.94 7.27 -9.05
C MET A 164 -9.18 6.44 -9.36
N ASP A 165 -10.30 6.70 -8.66
CA ASP A 165 -11.56 5.98 -8.85
C ASP A 165 -12.11 6.19 -10.26
N GLU A 166 -12.14 7.44 -10.73
CA GLU A 166 -12.54 7.75 -12.11
C GLU A 166 -11.64 7.02 -13.13
N TYR A 167 -10.33 7.01 -12.90
CA TYR A 167 -9.39 6.36 -13.81
C TYR A 167 -9.59 4.84 -13.85
N ILE A 168 -9.76 4.16 -12.71
CA ILE A 168 -9.95 2.70 -12.70
C ILE A 168 -11.27 2.31 -13.36
N GLU A 169 -12.35 3.08 -13.14
CA GLU A 169 -13.64 2.84 -13.79
C GLU A 169 -13.52 2.94 -15.31
N GLN A 170 -12.88 4.01 -15.82
CA GLN A 170 -12.64 4.21 -17.25
C GLN A 170 -11.80 3.09 -17.88
N ASN A 171 -10.96 2.40 -17.11
CA ASN A 171 -10.08 1.33 -17.56
C ASN A 171 -10.62 -0.09 -17.25
N GLY A 172 -11.87 -0.20 -16.75
CA GLY A 172 -12.54 -1.49 -16.52
C GLY A 172 -12.05 -2.22 -15.28
N TYR A 173 -11.65 -1.48 -14.28
CA TYR A 173 -11.32 -1.98 -12.97
C TYR A 173 -12.27 -1.42 -11.93
N VAL A 174 -12.23 -1.99 -10.75
CA VAL A 174 -12.91 -1.53 -9.55
C VAL A 174 -11.92 -1.56 -8.39
N ASN A 175 -12.20 -0.77 -7.39
CA ASN A 175 -11.48 -0.78 -6.12
C ASN A 175 -11.62 -2.17 -5.47
N ASP A 176 -10.53 -2.67 -4.87
CA ASP A 176 -10.48 -3.97 -4.20
C ASP A 176 -9.93 -3.84 -2.76
N ILE A 177 -10.14 -2.67 -2.15
CA ILE A 177 -9.84 -2.48 -0.73
C ILE A 177 -10.71 -3.43 0.09
N ASN A 178 -10.09 -4.17 0.99
CA ASN A 178 -10.73 -5.14 1.87
C ASN A 178 -9.81 -5.41 3.08
N GLU A 179 -10.20 -6.28 3.99
CA GLU A 179 -9.43 -6.62 5.21
C GLU A 179 -7.98 -7.08 4.96
N ARG A 180 -7.65 -7.53 3.74
CA ARG A 180 -6.31 -8.03 3.36
C ARG A 180 -5.53 -7.07 2.47
N ARG A 181 -6.22 -6.19 1.79
CA ARG A 181 -5.67 -5.25 0.81
C ARG A 181 -6.18 -3.86 1.15
N LEU A 182 -5.35 -3.07 1.79
CA LEU A 182 -5.73 -1.82 2.44
C LEU A 182 -5.36 -0.60 1.56
N HIS A 183 -5.88 0.55 1.92
CA HIS A 183 -5.37 1.84 1.48
C HIS A 183 -3.92 1.99 1.92
N HIS A 184 -3.02 2.35 1.01
CA HIS A 184 -1.59 2.43 1.24
C HIS A 184 -1.04 3.80 0.88
N GLU A 185 -0.29 4.39 1.81
CA GLU A 185 0.40 5.66 1.67
C GLU A 185 1.92 5.49 1.80
N ILE A 186 2.70 6.13 0.93
CA ILE A 186 4.16 6.14 0.99
C ILE A 186 4.63 7.59 1.13
N TYR A 187 5.26 7.92 2.24
CA TYR A 187 5.61 9.30 2.60
C TYR A 187 6.95 9.70 1.98
N MET A 188 6.89 10.43 0.87
CA MET A 188 8.06 10.88 0.12
C MET A 188 8.68 12.15 0.67
N SER A 189 7.94 12.90 1.48
CA SER A 189 8.38 14.12 2.16
C SER A 189 8.44 13.90 3.67
N ASP A 190 9.41 14.52 4.33
CA ASP A 190 9.41 14.62 5.80
C ASP A 190 8.52 15.80 6.21
N ALA A 191 7.30 15.49 6.70
CA ALA A 191 6.30 16.48 7.10
C ALA A 191 6.81 17.48 8.17
N ARG A 192 7.85 17.14 8.92
CA ARG A 192 8.48 18.02 9.91
C ARG A 192 9.38 19.10 9.29
N LYS A 193 9.77 18.92 8.03
CA LYS A 193 10.77 19.79 7.34
C LYS A 193 10.18 20.56 6.17
N VAL A 194 9.03 20.14 5.68
CA VAL A 194 8.42 20.67 4.47
C VAL A 194 7.03 21.16 4.79
N ALA A 195 6.64 22.33 4.27
CA ALA A 195 5.30 22.87 4.45
C ALA A 195 4.23 21.98 3.79
N PRO A 196 3.01 21.88 4.35
CA PRO A 196 2.00 20.92 3.92
C PRO A 196 1.67 20.95 2.42
N GLU A 197 1.63 22.11 1.80
CA GLU A 197 1.35 22.28 0.37
C GLU A 197 2.45 21.68 -0.54
N LYS A 198 3.58 21.28 0.01
CA LYS A 198 4.71 20.67 -0.69
C LYS A 198 4.89 19.20 -0.34
N TRP A 199 4.03 18.64 0.50
CA TRP A 199 4.11 17.23 0.83
C TRP A 199 3.86 16.39 -0.41
N ARG A 200 4.53 15.26 -0.44
CA ARG A 200 4.45 14.28 -1.52
C ARG A 200 4.17 12.92 -0.90
N THR A 201 3.04 12.35 -1.25
CA THR A 201 2.61 11.03 -0.80
C THR A 201 2.23 10.19 -2.01
N VAL A 202 2.75 8.98 -2.12
CA VAL A 202 2.20 8.04 -3.09
C VAL A 202 0.98 7.41 -2.45
N ILE A 203 -0.20 7.63 -3.04
CA ILE A 203 -1.43 6.92 -2.67
C ILE A 203 -1.56 5.72 -3.59
N ARG A 204 -1.86 4.56 -3.00
CA ARG A 204 -2.00 3.30 -3.72
C ARG A 204 -3.21 2.53 -3.22
N HIS A 205 -4.06 2.10 -4.16
CA HIS A 205 -5.22 1.26 -3.87
C HIS A 205 -5.14 -0.05 -4.64
N PRO A 206 -5.45 -1.18 -4.02
CA PRO A 206 -5.61 -2.45 -4.72
C PRO A 206 -6.82 -2.38 -5.65
N ILE A 207 -6.69 -3.01 -6.81
CA ILE A 207 -7.77 -3.06 -7.81
C ILE A 207 -7.95 -4.47 -8.35
N LYS A 208 -9.13 -4.72 -8.91
CA LYS A 208 -9.41 -5.94 -9.67
C LYS A 208 -10.21 -5.62 -10.94
N LYS A 209 -10.14 -6.50 -11.92
CA LYS A 209 -10.94 -6.37 -13.13
C LYS A 209 -12.45 -6.42 -12.81
N ALA A 210 -13.21 -5.46 -13.32
CA ALA A 210 -14.67 -5.38 -13.10
C ALA A 210 -15.41 -6.67 -13.52
N TRP A 211 -14.99 -7.33 -14.62
CA TRP A 211 -15.60 -8.57 -15.09
C TRP A 211 -15.36 -9.77 -14.14
N LYS A 212 -14.29 -9.78 -13.33
CA LYS A 212 -14.06 -10.85 -12.35
C LYS A 212 -15.15 -10.90 -11.27
N ILE A 213 -15.73 -9.77 -10.92
CA ILE A 213 -16.88 -9.73 -9.99
C ILE A 213 -18.07 -10.44 -10.59
N ILE A 214 -18.31 -10.23 -11.88
CA ILE A 214 -19.43 -10.83 -12.60
C ILE A 214 -19.24 -12.34 -12.71
N ASP A 215 -18.01 -12.79 -13.03
CA ASP A 215 -17.70 -14.21 -13.12
C ASP A 215 -17.85 -14.90 -11.75
N GLN A 216 -17.40 -14.28 -10.66
CA GLN A 216 -17.59 -14.82 -9.30
C GLN A 216 -19.07 -14.89 -8.93
N ALA A 217 -19.84 -13.82 -9.13
CA ALA A 217 -21.26 -13.81 -8.86
C ALA A 217 -22.05 -14.86 -9.68
N LEU A 218 -21.54 -15.21 -10.86
CA LEU A 218 -22.13 -16.27 -11.70
C LEU A 218 -21.77 -17.68 -11.19
N CYS A 219 -20.62 -17.87 -10.56
CA CYS A 219 -20.24 -19.14 -9.94
C CYS A 219 -21.05 -19.44 -8.67
N ASP A 220 -21.48 -18.41 -7.96
CA ASP A 220 -22.22 -18.54 -6.69
C ASP A 220 -23.74 -18.82 -6.89
N ILE A 221 -24.22 -18.87 -8.14
CA ILE A 221 -25.63 -19.20 -8.46
C ILE A 221 -25.81 -20.72 -8.47
N PRO A 222 -26.76 -21.27 -7.68
CA PRO A 222 -27.07 -22.70 -7.70
C PRO A 222 -27.44 -23.23 -9.08
N GLU A 223 -27.03 -24.46 -9.38
CA GLU A 223 -27.28 -25.14 -10.67
C GLU A 223 -28.66 -25.82 -10.73
N ASP A 224 -29.75 -25.09 -10.52
CA ASP A 224 -31.07 -25.58 -10.91
C ASP A 224 -31.40 -25.13 -12.34
N GLY A 225 -32.27 -25.88 -13.04
CA GLY A 225 -32.43 -25.77 -14.49
C GLY A 225 -32.97 -24.42 -14.98
N GLU A 226 -33.74 -23.67 -14.19
CA GLU A 226 -34.22 -22.32 -14.53
C GLU A 226 -33.13 -21.28 -14.34
N MET A 227 -32.31 -21.43 -13.30
CA MET A 227 -31.15 -20.55 -13.01
C MET A 227 -30.02 -20.75 -14.01
N LEU A 228 -29.82 -21.95 -14.56
CA LEU A 228 -28.83 -22.18 -15.61
C LEU A 228 -29.17 -21.39 -16.87
N ALA A 229 -30.47 -21.31 -17.26
CA ALA A 229 -30.92 -20.50 -18.40
C ALA A 229 -30.73 -18.99 -18.14
N LEU A 230 -30.96 -18.52 -16.91
CA LEU A 230 -30.68 -17.15 -16.48
C LEU A 230 -29.16 -16.84 -16.46
N LYS A 231 -28.35 -17.79 -16.01
CA LYS A 231 -26.88 -17.73 -16.02
C LYS A 231 -26.36 -17.59 -17.45
N MET A 232 -26.87 -18.40 -18.40
CA MET A 232 -26.48 -18.31 -19.81
C MET A 232 -26.95 -17.00 -20.47
N LYS A 233 -28.17 -16.51 -20.17
CA LYS A 233 -28.64 -15.19 -20.64
C LYS A 233 -27.78 -14.05 -20.08
N ARG A 234 -27.40 -14.12 -18.82
CA ARG A 234 -26.52 -13.12 -18.15
C ARG A 234 -25.12 -13.14 -18.74
N ILE A 235 -24.55 -14.32 -19.01
CA ILE A 235 -23.25 -14.48 -19.70
C ILE A 235 -23.31 -13.81 -21.08
N SER A 236 -24.36 -14.01 -21.82
CA SER A 236 -24.59 -13.40 -23.15
C SER A 236 -24.71 -11.87 -23.07
N VAL A 237 -25.44 -11.34 -22.07
CA VAL A 237 -25.54 -9.89 -21.82
C VAL A 237 -24.21 -9.30 -21.40
N ASN A 238 -23.46 -9.99 -20.55
CA ASN A 238 -22.13 -9.54 -20.11
C ASN A 238 -21.11 -9.60 -21.24
N PHE A 239 -21.20 -10.60 -22.13
CA PHE A 239 -20.40 -10.65 -23.35
C PHE A 239 -20.69 -9.46 -24.27
N LEU A 240 -21.94 -9.07 -24.42
CA LEU A 240 -22.37 -7.90 -25.19
C LEU A 240 -21.95 -6.58 -24.54
N ILE A 241 -21.99 -6.49 -23.21
CA ILE A 241 -21.50 -5.33 -22.44
C ILE A 241 -19.98 -5.24 -22.59
N ARG A 242 -19.26 -6.35 -22.48
CA ARG A 242 -17.82 -6.44 -22.70
C ARG A 242 -17.42 -6.05 -24.12
N GLU A 243 -18.15 -6.54 -25.14
CA GLU A 243 -17.94 -6.18 -26.54
C GLU A 243 -18.22 -4.69 -26.82
N LYS A 244 -19.30 -4.14 -26.26
CA LYS A 244 -19.61 -2.70 -26.35
C LYS A 244 -18.57 -1.86 -25.64
N TRP A 245 -18.11 -2.31 -24.49
CA TRP A 245 -17.09 -1.65 -23.70
C TRP A 245 -15.72 -1.64 -24.44
N LEU A 246 -15.29 -2.80 -24.95
CA LEU A 246 -14.09 -2.93 -25.79
C LEU A 246 -14.19 -2.03 -27.03
N LYS A 247 -15.32 -2.02 -27.74
CA LYS A 247 -15.53 -1.16 -28.92
C LYS A 247 -15.54 0.33 -28.60
N LYS A 248 -15.96 0.72 -27.39
CA LYS A 248 -15.95 2.12 -26.94
C LYS A 248 -14.54 2.62 -26.67
N TYR A 249 -13.67 1.79 -26.08
CA TYR A 249 -12.34 2.18 -25.60
C TYR A 249 -11.19 1.85 -26.55
N THR A 250 -11.32 0.85 -27.44
CA THR A 250 -10.32 0.59 -28.48
C THR A 250 -10.37 1.59 -29.65
N LYS A 251 -11.42 2.39 -29.77
CA LYS A 251 -11.50 3.49 -30.76
C LYS A 251 -10.71 4.75 -30.39
N THR A 252 -10.19 4.82 -29.16
CA THR A 252 -9.49 6.01 -28.65
C THR A 252 -7.98 5.96 -28.87
N GLU A 253 -7.43 4.81 -29.31
CA GLU A 253 -5.98 4.66 -29.55
C GLU A 253 -5.56 4.81 -31.04
N LEU A 254 -6.49 5.20 -31.93
CA LEU A 254 -6.26 5.38 -33.36
C LEU A 254 -6.57 6.82 -33.86
N LYS A 255 -6.19 7.81 -33.07
CA LYS A 255 -6.12 9.20 -33.55
C LYS A 255 -4.92 9.95 -32.97
#